data_326c89ca1a5fecb5814d8075e197b35b
#
_entry.id   326c89ca1a5fecb5814d8075e197b35b
#
_cell.length_a   1.000
_cell.length_b   1.000
_cell.length_c   1.000
_cell.angle_alpha   90.00
_cell.angle_beta   90.00
_cell.angle_gamma   90.00
#
_symmetry.space_group_name_H-M   'P 1'
#
loop_
_entity.id
_entity.type
_entity.pdbx_description
1 polymer ?
#
loop_
_entity_poly.entity_id
_entity_poly.type
_entity_poly.pdbx_seq_one_letter_code
_entity_poly.pdbx_strand_id
1 'polypeptide(L)'
;MALTTYDELKTSVADFLNRDDLTSVIPDFITLAETSLNRTLRHWRMEKRANAVADTQYTALPSDYLEMIRLSIIDSTTSTIENVGQFEISKLRAQNNNTTGKPVNFTILDGSIELNPTPDAAYDVQLLYYGKIPPLNAQTTSNWVLENYPDAYLYGSLLHTAPYLQED
;
A
#
# COMPACT_ATOMS: atom_id res chain seq x y z
N MET A 1 -23.33 17.98 10.81
CA MET A 1 -22.67 18.05 9.48
C MET A 1 -22.37 16.64 9.02
N ALA A 2 -22.55 16.35 7.74
CA ALA A 2 -22.06 15.10 7.18
C ALA A 2 -20.54 15.21 7.04
N LEU A 3 -19.80 14.15 7.32
CA LEU A 3 -18.35 14.02 7.14
C LEU A 3 -18.11 13.05 5.99
N THR A 4 -18.37 13.50 4.76
CA THR A 4 -18.33 12.64 3.57
C THR A 4 -17.32 13.10 2.54
N THR A 5 -16.85 14.34 2.65
CA THR A 5 -15.92 14.94 1.71
C THR A 5 -14.68 15.51 2.40
N TYR A 6 -13.59 15.64 1.64
CA TYR A 6 -12.33 16.23 2.11
C TYR A 6 -12.50 17.66 2.66
N ASP A 7 -13.34 18.46 1.99
CA ASP A 7 -13.59 19.86 2.45
C ASP A 7 -14.39 19.89 3.76
N GLU A 8 -15.39 19.00 3.91
CA GLU A 8 -16.12 18.87 5.17
C GLU A 8 -15.20 18.37 6.30
N LEU A 9 -14.27 17.45 6.01
CA LEU A 9 -13.28 16.99 6.98
C LEU A 9 -12.38 18.14 7.44
N LYS A 10 -11.84 18.93 6.50
CA LYS A 10 -11.02 20.12 6.84
C LYS A 10 -11.79 21.11 7.73
N THR A 11 -13.03 21.40 7.36
CA THR A 11 -13.88 22.28 8.15
C THR A 11 -14.13 21.73 9.55
N SER A 12 -14.44 20.44 9.65
CA SER A 12 -14.67 19.81 10.96
C SER A 12 -13.41 19.80 11.84
N VAL A 13 -12.22 19.57 11.27
CA VAL A 13 -10.96 19.64 12.02
C VAL A 13 -10.73 21.09 12.54
N ALA A 14 -10.98 22.12 11.70
CA ALA A 14 -10.87 23.51 12.11
C ALA A 14 -11.86 23.86 13.24
N ASP A 15 -13.11 23.44 13.12
CA ASP A 15 -14.16 23.65 14.11
C ASP A 15 -13.81 22.99 15.46
N PHE A 16 -13.30 21.74 15.44
CA PHE A 16 -12.86 21.05 16.66
C PHE A 16 -11.69 21.76 17.37
N LEU A 17 -10.78 22.35 16.59
CA LEU A 17 -9.66 23.11 17.12
C LEU A 17 -10.06 24.55 17.55
N ASN A 18 -11.25 25.01 17.13
CA ASN A 18 -11.69 26.41 17.30
C ASN A 18 -10.62 27.41 16.81
N ARG A 19 -9.98 27.11 15.65
CA ARG A 19 -8.86 27.87 15.09
C ARG A 19 -9.05 28.05 13.58
N ASP A 20 -9.14 29.30 13.13
CA ASP A 20 -9.28 29.66 11.71
C ASP A 20 -7.93 29.87 11.00
N ASP A 21 -6.86 30.05 11.76
CA ASP A 21 -5.51 30.34 11.27
C ASP A 21 -4.78 29.07 10.80
N LEU A 22 -5.31 27.87 11.09
CA LEU A 22 -4.68 26.58 10.77
C LEU A 22 -5.13 25.98 9.42
N THR A 23 -5.98 26.67 8.69
CA THR A 23 -6.57 26.16 7.43
C THR A 23 -5.52 25.68 6.42
N SER A 24 -4.35 26.32 6.37
CA SER A 24 -3.26 25.95 5.46
C SER A 24 -2.49 24.69 5.88
N VAL A 25 -2.52 24.32 7.17
CA VAL A 25 -1.77 23.18 7.71
C VAL A 25 -2.66 21.96 8.00
N ILE A 26 -3.97 22.12 8.06
CA ILE A 26 -4.92 21.01 8.25
C ILE A 26 -4.73 19.90 7.21
N PRO A 27 -4.47 20.16 5.91
CA PRO A 27 -4.14 19.12 4.94
C PRO A 27 -2.97 18.21 5.34
N ASP A 28 -1.95 18.78 6.01
CA ASP A 28 -0.79 18.03 6.49
C ASP A 28 -1.19 17.05 7.61
N PHE A 29 -2.06 17.47 8.53
CA PHE A 29 -2.57 16.60 9.59
C PHE A 29 -3.40 15.45 9.04
N ILE A 30 -4.21 15.69 8.00
CA ILE A 30 -4.96 14.65 7.30
C ILE A 30 -3.99 13.67 6.62
N THR A 31 -2.95 14.15 5.96
CA THR A 31 -1.91 13.31 5.31
C THR A 31 -1.17 12.47 6.36
N LEU A 32 -0.87 13.01 7.53
CA LEU A 32 -0.25 12.25 8.62
C LEU A 32 -1.19 11.17 9.17
N ALA A 33 -2.49 11.47 9.29
CA ALA A 33 -3.50 10.48 9.66
C ALA A 33 -3.58 9.35 8.63
N GLU A 34 -3.61 9.67 7.33
CA GLU A 34 -3.57 8.67 6.24
C GLU A 34 -2.32 7.80 6.30
N THR A 35 -1.17 8.40 6.57
CA THR A 35 0.10 7.67 6.72
C THR A 35 0.02 6.68 7.89
N SER A 36 -0.58 7.10 9.01
CA SER A 36 -0.79 6.24 10.18
C SER A 36 -1.77 5.11 9.87
N LEU A 37 -2.88 5.39 9.20
CA LEU A 37 -3.85 4.39 8.75
C LEU A 37 -3.21 3.38 7.81
N ASN A 38 -2.48 3.81 6.80
CA ASN A 38 -1.77 2.93 5.86
C ASN A 38 -0.72 2.05 6.53
N ARG A 39 -0.10 2.51 7.61
CA ARG A 39 0.91 1.75 8.37
C ARG A 39 0.30 0.66 9.22
N THR A 40 -0.86 0.91 9.83
CA THR A 40 -1.45 0.04 10.85
C THR A 40 -2.63 -0.79 10.35
N LEU A 41 -3.41 -0.25 9.41
CA LEU A 41 -4.64 -0.89 8.97
C LEU A 41 -4.36 -1.96 7.91
N ARG A 42 -4.99 -3.14 8.10
CA ARG A 42 -5.11 -4.21 7.09
C ARG A 42 -6.56 -4.62 7.04
N HIS A 43 -7.26 -4.13 6.04
CA HIS A 43 -8.70 -4.34 5.88
C HIS A 43 -8.97 -4.96 4.50
N TRP A 44 -9.98 -5.82 4.38
CA TRP A 44 -10.30 -6.50 3.11
C TRP A 44 -10.53 -5.53 1.93
N ARG A 45 -10.99 -4.28 2.21
CA ARG A 45 -11.13 -3.24 1.17
C ARG A 45 -9.80 -2.69 0.64
N MET A 46 -8.71 -2.96 1.33
CA MET A 46 -7.36 -2.64 0.86
C MET A 46 -6.78 -3.76 -0.02
N GLU A 47 -7.41 -4.94 -0.04
CA GLU A 47 -6.96 -6.05 -0.86
C GLU A 47 -7.19 -5.74 -2.34
N LYS A 48 -6.12 -5.79 -3.10
CA LYS A 48 -6.10 -5.54 -4.54
C LYS A 48 -5.47 -6.68 -5.28
N ARG A 49 -5.90 -6.83 -6.53
CA ARG A 49 -5.36 -7.80 -7.47
C ARG A 49 -4.75 -7.06 -8.65
N ALA A 50 -3.50 -7.38 -8.96
CA ALA A 50 -2.83 -6.91 -10.16
C ALA A 50 -2.30 -8.10 -10.96
N ASN A 51 -2.41 -8.02 -12.28
CA ASN A 51 -1.80 -8.98 -13.19
C ASN A 51 -0.59 -8.31 -13.85
N ALA A 52 0.47 -9.07 -14.03
CA ALA A 52 1.69 -8.62 -14.68
C ALA A 52 2.30 -9.79 -15.49
N VAL A 53 3.22 -9.46 -16.36
CA VAL A 53 4.04 -10.46 -17.06
C VAL A 53 5.41 -10.50 -16.41
N ALA A 54 5.83 -11.67 -15.99
CA ALA A 54 7.15 -11.94 -15.44
C ALA A 54 8.02 -12.61 -16.52
N ASP A 55 8.82 -11.82 -17.19
CA ASP A 55 9.73 -12.26 -18.28
C ASP A 55 11.20 -12.02 -17.94
N THR A 56 11.46 -11.32 -16.84
CA THR A 56 12.79 -10.99 -16.33
C THR A 56 12.93 -11.36 -14.85
N GLN A 57 14.15 -11.30 -14.35
CA GLN A 57 14.45 -11.56 -12.93
C GLN A 57 13.70 -10.64 -12.00
N TYR A 58 13.46 -9.39 -12.42
CA TYR A 58 12.84 -8.35 -11.60
C TYR A 58 11.55 -7.86 -12.26
N THR A 59 10.48 -7.81 -11.48
CA THR A 59 9.17 -7.28 -11.90
C THR A 59 8.76 -6.17 -10.95
N ALA A 60 8.39 -4.99 -11.46
CA ALA A 60 8.03 -3.85 -10.64
C ALA A 60 6.75 -4.10 -9.83
N LEU A 61 6.72 -3.61 -8.60
CA LEU A 61 5.52 -3.58 -7.76
C LEU A 61 4.57 -2.45 -8.18
N PRO A 62 3.26 -2.59 -7.95
CA PRO A 62 2.31 -1.48 -8.09
C PRO A 62 2.70 -0.28 -7.22
N SER A 63 2.46 0.95 -7.70
CA SER A 63 2.83 2.18 -6.98
C SER A 63 2.10 2.37 -5.64
N ASP A 64 0.95 1.72 -5.49
CA ASP A 64 0.14 1.72 -4.27
C ASP A 64 0.37 0.50 -3.38
N TYR A 65 1.40 -0.29 -3.67
CA TYR A 65 1.74 -1.49 -2.90
C TYR A 65 2.08 -1.16 -1.44
N LEU A 66 1.56 -1.94 -0.51
CA LEU A 66 1.92 -1.93 0.91
C LEU A 66 2.51 -3.25 1.36
N GLU A 67 1.79 -4.36 1.12
CA GLU A 67 2.19 -5.67 1.62
C GLU A 67 1.67 -6.79 0.71
N MET A 68 2.49 -7.78 0.44
CA MET A 68 2.14 -8.94 -0.37
C MET A 68 1.29 -9.93 0.44
N ILE A 69 0.17 -10.36 -0.15
CA ILE A 69 -0.62 -11.45 0.38
C ILE A 69 -0.23 -12.75 -0.34
N ARG A 70 -0.18 -12.70 -1.68
CA ARG A 70 0.16 -13.86 -2.51
C ARG A 70 0.65 -13.45 -3.88
N LEU A 71 1.64 -14.18 -4.39
CA LEU A 71 2.06 -14.16 -5.79
C LEU A 71 1.80 -15.53 -6.41
N SER A 72 1.17 -15.56 -7.56
CA SER A 72 0.83 -16.80 -8.27
C SER A 72 1.12 -16.68 -9.76
N ILE A 73 1.56 -17.75 -10.39
CA ILE A 73 1.60 -17.87 -11.86
C ILE A 73 0.24 -18.39 -12.32
N ILE A 74 -0.32 -17.73 -13.33
CA ILE A 74 -1.57 -18.13 -13.97
C ILE A 74 -1.23 -18.88 -15.26
N ASP A 75 -1.19 -20.19 -15.18
CA ASP A 75 -1.11 -21.07 -16.34
C ASP A 75 -2.27 -22.06 -16.30
N SER A 76 -2.16 -23.21 -16.95
CA SER A 76 -3.18 -24.25 -16.92
C SER A 76 -3.53 -24.74 -15.50
N THR A 77 -2.60 -24.57 -14.55
CA THR A 77 -2.79 -24.84 -13.11
C THR A 77 -2.18 -23.69 -12.31
N THR A 78 -3.02 -22.86 -11.68
CA THR A 78 -2.51 -21.75 -10.85
C THR A 78 -1.56 -22.26 -9.77
N SER A 79 -0.30 -21.84 -9.82
CA SER A 79 0.73 -22.20 -8.84
C SER A 79 1.16 -20.99 -8.03
N THR A 80 1.17 -21.13 -6.71
CA THR A 80 1.68 -20.08 -5.81
C THR A 80 3.21 -20.10 -5.81
N ILE A 81 3.82 -18.92 -5.87
CA ILE A 81 5.25 -18.71 -5.75
C ILE A 81 5.55 -18.42 -4.27
N GLU A 82 6.57 -19.07 -3.71
CA GLU A 82 6.90 -18.94 -2.29
C GLU A 82 7.73 -17.68 -2.02
N ASN A 83 7.35 -16.93 -0.96
CA ASN A 83 8.15 -15.80 -0.49
C ASN A 83 9.30 -16.31 0.38
N VAL A 84 10.52 -15.95 0.01
CA VAL A 84 11.74 -16.31 0.74
C VAL A 84 12.55 -15.05 1.08
N GLY A 85 13.41 -15.15 2.10
CA GLY A 85 14.30 -14.03 2.46
C GLY A 85 15.36 -13.76 1.39
N GLN A 86 15.89 -12.53 1.34
CA GLN A 86 16.93 -12.10 0.37
C GLN A 86 18.17 -12.98 0.40
N PHE A 87 18.60 -13.40 1.57
CA PHE A 87 19.74 -14.30 1.71
C PHE A 87 19.43 -15.68 1.12
N GLU A 88 18.23 -16.19 1.37
CA GLU A 88 17.83 -17.52 0.90
C GLU A 88 17.66 -17.54 -0.63
N ILE A 89 17.06 -16.53 -1.24
CA ILE A 89 16.92 -16.48 -2.71
C ILE A 89 18.28 -16.42 -3.40
N SER A 90 19.27 -15.71 -2.83
CA SER A 90 20.64 -15.65 -3.34
C SER A 90 21.33 -17.01 -3.25
N LYS A 91 21.12 -17.73 -2.15
CA LYS A 91 21.66 -19.06 -1.93
C LYS A 91 21.03 -20.08 -2.90
N LEU A 92 19.71 -20.07 -3.06
CA LEU A 92 18.99 -20.93 -3.99
C LEU A 92 19.45 -20.69 -5.43
N ARG A 93 19.66 -19.43 -5.81
CA ARG A 93 20.17 -19.08 -7.14
C ARG A 93 21.59 -19.62 -7.38
N ALA A 94 22.48 -19.50 -6.40
CA ALA A 94 23.83 -20.04 -6.47
C ALA A 94 23.83 -21.58 -6.57
N GLN A 95 22.98 -22.27 -5.81
CA GLN A 95 22.83 -23.72 -5.86
C GLN A 95 22.34 -24.22 -7.21
N ASN A 96 21.45 -23.47 -7.88
CA ASN A 96 20.93 -23.78 -9.20
C ASN A 96 21.83 -23.28 -10.35
N ASN A 97 23.07 -22.86 -10.08
CA ASN A 97 24.00 -22.32 -11.08
C ASN A 97 23.40 -21.19 -11.94
N ASN A 98 22.52 -20.34 -11.37
CA ASN A 98 21.80 -19.27 -12.08
C ASN A 98 21.00 -19.79 -13.31
N THR A 99 20.49 -21.02 -13.29
CA THR A 99 19.66 -21.54 -14.39
C THR A 99 18.37 -20.74 -14.50
N THR A 100 17.85 -20.63 -15.73
CA THR A 100 16.53 -20.04 -16.01
C THR A 100 15.46 -21.13 -15.93
N GLY A 101 14.22 -20.74 -15.67
CA GLY A 101 13.09 -21.66 -15.58
C GLY A 101 11.83 -21.00 -15.03
N LYS A 102 10.78 -21.79 -14.85
CA LYS A 102 9.54 -21.32 -14.22
C LYS A 102 9.83 -20.90 -12.78
N PRO A 103 9.49 -19.64 -12.37
CA PRO A 103 9.70 -19.15 -11.02
C PRO A 103 8.96 -19.98 -9.96
N VAL A 104 9.63 -20.28 -8.86
CA VAL A 104 9.06 -21.00 -7.70
C VAL A 104 9.22 -20.24 -6.39
N ASN A 105 10.21 -19.33 -6.33
CA ASN A 105 10.45 -18.47 -5.17
C ASN A 105 10.53 -17.01 -5.59
N PHE A 106 10.19 -16.14 -4.67
CA PHE A 106 10.38 -14.70 -4.85
C PHE A 106 10.82 -14.02 -3.55
N THR A 107 11.39 -12.84 -3.69
CA THR A 107 11.59 -11.89 -2.59
C THR A 107 11.24 -10.48 -3.08
N ILE A 108 11.10 -9.54 -2.15
CA ILE A 108 10.88 -8.14 -2.47
C ILE A 108 12.15 -7.36 -2.17
N LEU A 109 12.64 -6.65 -3.17
CA LEU A 109 13.85 -5.86 -3.10
C LEU A 109 13.64 -4.56 -3.87
N ASP A 110 13.91 -3.42 -3.25
CA ASP A 110 13.92 -2.09 -3.87
C ASP A 110 12.69 -1.79 -4.74
N GLY A 111 11.50 -2.05 -4.19
CA GLY A 111 10.23 -1.81 -4.90
C GLY A 111 9.94 -2.76 -6.06
N SER A 112 10.69 -3.86 -6.16
CA SER A 112 10.53 -4.88 -7.19
C SER A 112 10.40 -6.27 -6.58
N ILE A 113 9.78 -7.16 -7.31
CA ILE A 113 9.74 -8.61 -7.03
C ILE A 113 10.97 -9.22 -7.72
N GLU A 114 11.84 -9.85 -6.97
CA GLU A 114 12.92 -10.68 -7.51
C GLU A 114 12.45 -12.13 -7.57
N LEU A 115 12.55 -12.73 -8.74
CA LEU A 115 12.08 -14.10 -9.03
C LEU A 115 13.24 -15.09 -9.09
N ASN A 116 13.02 -16.32 -8.62
CA ASN A 116 13.98 -17.42 -8.71
C ASN A 116 13.26 -18.74 -9.05
N PRO A 117 13.72 -19.51 -10.04
CA PRO A 117 14.70 -19.14 -11.07
C PRO A 117 14.33 -17.90 -11.87
N THR A 118 15.30 -17.28 -12.54
CA THR A 118 15.02 -16.26 -13.54
C THR A 118 14.09 -16.84 -14.60
N PRO A 119 12.99 -16.18 -14.97
CA PRO A 119 12.06 -16.68 -15.98
C PRO A 119 12.77 -17.05 -17.30
N ASP A 120 12.43 -18.20 -17.88
CA ASP A 120 12.89 -18.65 -19.19
C ASP A 120 11.88 -18.34 -20.31
N ALA A 121 10.71 -17.85 -19.92
CA ALA A 121 9.63 -17.40 -20.80
C ALA A 121 8.82 -16.31 -20.12
N ALA A 122 7.88 -15.69 -20.84
CA ALA A 122 6.91 -14.76 -20.29
C ALA A 122 5.83 -15.54 -19.52
N TYR A 123 5.74 -15.34 -18.21
CA TYR A 123 4.73 -15.95 -17.35
C TYR A 123 3.72 -14.90 -16.89
N ASP A 124 2.44 -15.19 -17.06
CA ASP A 124 1.37 -14.38 -16.47
C ASP A 124 1.36 -14.61 -14.96
N VAL A 125 1.60 -13.55 -14.20
CA VAL A 125 1.58 -13.57 -12.74
C VAL A 125 0.45 -12.72 -12.20
N GLN A 126 -0.11 -13.16 -11.09
CA GLN A 126 -1.13 -12.43 -10.33
C GLN A 126 -0.62 -12.12 -8.93
N LEU A 127 -0.60 -10.83 -8.60
CA LEU A 127 -0.38 -10.33 -7.25
C LEU A 127 -1.72 -10.16 -6.55
N LEU A 128 -1.83 -10.69 -5.35
CA LEU A 128 -2.80 -10.28 -4.35
C LEU A 128 -2.04 -9.55 -3.26
N TYR A 129 -2.42 -8.29 -2.98
CA TYR A 129 -1.66 -7.42 -2.07
C TYR A 129 -2.58 -6.42 -1.36
N TYR A 130 -2.11 -5.90 -0.23
CA TYR A 130 -2.72 -4.70 0.36
C TYR A 130 -2.20 -3.47 -0.37
N GLY A 131 -3.14 -2.68 -0.93
CA GLY A 131 -2.85 -1.40 -1.55
C GLY A 131 -3.13 -0.24 -0.60
N LYS A 132 -2.44 0.88 -0.80
CA LYS A 132 -2.69 2.12 -0.05
C LYS A 132 -4.13 2.57 -0.19
N ILE A 133 -4.66 3.14 0.89
CA ILE A 133 -5.93 3.89 0.87
C ILE A 133 -5.76 5.07 -0.09
N PRO A 134 -6.70 5.31 -1.03
CA PRO A 134 -6.63 6.47 -1.91
C PRO A 134 -6.53 7.76 -1.10
N PRO A 135 -5.48 8.60 -1.31
CA PRO A 135 -5.28 9.81 -0.52
C PRO A 135 -6.38 10.84 -0.81
N LEU A 136 -6.83 11.53 0.23
CA LEU A 136 -7.78 12.64 0.10
C LEU A 136 -7.06 13.89 -0.39
N ASN A 137 -7.63 14.52 -1.41
CA ASN A 137 -7.15 15.77 -1.99
C ASN A 137 -8.27 16.44 -2.79
N ALA A 138 -7.96 17.54 -3.49
CA ALA A 138 -8.94 18.27 -4.29
C ALA A 138 -9.53 17.44 -5.46
N GLN A 139 -8.81 16.43 -5.95
CA GLN A 139 -9.27 15.54 -7.03
C GLN A 139 -9.97 14.28 -6.48
N THR A 140 -9.48 13.76 -5.36
CA THR A 140 -10.06 12.60 -4.64
C THR A 140 -10.71 13.11 -3.37
N THR A 141 -11.95 13.58 -3.49
CA THR A 141 -12.66 14.26 -2.40
C THR A 141 -13.22 13.30 -1.35
N SER A 142 -13.31 12.01 -1.64
CA SER A 142 -13.77 10.97 -0.70
C SER A 142 -13.05 9.65 -0.95
N ASN A 143 -13.03 8.82 0.06
CA ASN A 143 -12.60 7.43 -0.02
C ASN A 143 -13.43 6.58 0.95
N TRP A 144 -13.30 5.26 0.81
CA TRP A 144 -14.09 4.30 1.58
C TRP A 144 -13.89 4.41 3.12
N VAL A 145 -12.77 4.93 3.59
CA VAL A 145 -12.53 5.16 5.03
C VAL A 145 -13.34 6.36 5.49
N LEU A 146 -13.28 7.47 4.77
CA LEU A 146 -14.04 8.67 5.12
C LEU A 146 -15.56 8.41 5.07
N GLU A 147 -16.02 7.63 4.08
CA GLU A 147 -17.44 7.31 3.92
C GLU A 147 -18.00 6.40 5.02
N ASN A 148 -17.20 5.45 5.52
CA ASN A 148 -17.70 4.44 6.47
C ASN A 148 -17.17 4.64 7.90
N TYR A 149 -16.03 5.32 8.06
CA TYR A 149 -15.33 5.52 9.33
C TYR A 149 -14.78 6.95 9.43
N PRO A 150 -15.64 7.99 9.34
CA PRO A 150 -15.21 9.39 9.36
C PRO A 150 -14.48 9.78 10.64
N ASP A 151 -14.83 9.12 11.74
CA ASP A 151 -14.19 9.27 13.04
C ASP A 151 -12.69 8.93 13.00
N ALA A 152 -12.30 7.91 12.23
CA ALA A 152 -10.89 7.54 12.05
C ALA A 152 -10.07 8.69 11.43
N TYR A 153 -10.64 9.41 10.46
CA TYR A 153 -10.01 10.57 9.86
C TYR A 153 -10.00 11.78 10.80
N LEU A 154 -11.14 12.08 11.38
CA LEU A 154 -11.28 13.25 12.26
C LEU A 154 -10.34 13.16 13.46
N TYR A 155 -10.49 12.10 14.26
CA TYR A 155 -9.63 11.93 15.43
C TYR A 155 -8.18 11.62 15.08
N GLY A 156 -7.94 10.88 13.98
CA GLY A 156 -6.60 10.66 13.46
C GLY A 156 -5.89 11.97 13.12
N SER A 157 -6.58 12.91 12.47
CA SER A 157 -6.03 14.22 12.15
C SER A 157 -5.80 15.07 13.42
N LEU A 158 -6.76 15.07 14.35
CA LEU A 158 -6.64 15.80 15.63
C LEU A 158 -5.48 15.29 16.49
N LEU A 159 -5.16 13.99 16.47
CA LEU A 159 -4.00 13.46 17.18
C LEU A 159 -2.67 14.07 16.68
N HIS A 160 -2.61 14.45 15.43
CA HIS A 160 -1.41 15.06 14.84
C HIS A 160 -1.33 16.58 15.05
N THR A 161 -2.37 17.21 15.59
CA THR A 161 -2.36 18.65 15.89
C THR A 161 -1.68 18.94 17.22
N ALA A 162 -1.74 18.05 18.21
CA ALA A 162 -1.20 18.30 19.55
C ALA A 162 0.30 18.70 19.55
N PRO A 163 1.21 17.99 18.85
CA PRO A 163 2.61 18.40 18.77
C PRO A 163 2.82 19.75 18.08
N TYR A 164 1.96 20.10 17.14
CA TYR A 164 2.03 21.37 16.42
C TYR A 164 1.60 22.55 17.29
N LEU A 165 0.57 22.34 18.09
CA LEU A 165 0.03 23.36 19.00
C LEU A 165 0.85 23.52 20.27
N GLN A 166 1.81 22.63 20.54
CA GLN A 166 2.58 22.59 21.80
C GLN A 166 1.67 22.51 23.04
N GLU A 167 0.52 21.90 22.87
CA GLU A 167 -0.38 21.60 23.98
C GLU A 167 -0.02 20.24 24.57
N ASP A 168 0.32 20.24 25.87
CA ASP A 168 0.59 19.05 26.67
C ASP A 168 -0.72 18.29 27.02
#